data_fd1bc6669174624c6bb732966c19f445
#
_entry.id   fd1bc6669174624c6bb732966c19f445
#
_cell.length_a   1.000
_cell.length_b   1.000
_cell.length_c   1.000
_cell.angle_alpha   90.00
_cell.angle_beta   90.00
_cell.angle_gamma   90.00
#
_symmetry.space_group_name_H-M   'P 1'
#
loop_
_entity.id
_entity.type
_entity.pdbx_description
1 polymer ?
#
loop_
_entity_poly.entity_id
_entity_poly.type
_entity_poly.pdbx_seq_one_letter_code
_entity_poly.pdbx_strand_id
1 'polypeptide(L)'
;MGMGDYLSKLLSDKYGIQTMHHEGVYDLVDGKLDRSKAYQLAEPEIQKILEDNPSIEVVIDLHRDGVAEGTHLVTEVNGKPTAQIMFFNGLSRTKANGNIDYLKNPYIEDNLAFSLQMQISAANKYPGFTRRIYLRGYRYNMHLKPKTLLIEAGAQTNTVEEMRNAMEVLADTLDNVLTK
;
A
#
# COMPACT_ATOMS: atom_id res chain seq x y z
N MET A 1 8.08 -15.52 -7.84
CA MET A 1 8.39 -14.19 -7.30
C MET A 1 7.08 -13.45 -7.11
N GLY A 2 6.72 -13.13 -5.88
CA GLY A 2 5.54 -12.34 -5.54
C GLY A 2 5.67 -10.88 -6.01
N MET A 3 4.57 -10.13 -5.99
CA MET A 3 4.62 -8.70 -6.39
C MET A 3 5.40 -7.85 -5.37
N GLY A 4 5.33 -8.19 -4.09
CA GLY A 4 6.16 -7.56 -3.04
C GLY A 4 7.65 -7.78 -3.27
N ASP A 5 8.09 -9.01 -3.56
CA ASP A 5 9.49 -9.30 -3.93
C ASP A 5 9.92 -8.51 -5.16
N TYR A 6 9.04 -8.44 -6.17
CA TYR A 6 9.37 -7.75 -7.40
C TYR A 6 9.52 -6.24 -7.17
N LEU A 7 8.61 -5.63 -6.40
CA LEU A 7 8.71 -4.22 -6.02
C LEU A 7 9.97 -3.96 -5.18
N SER A 8 10.24 -4.79 -4.18
CA SER A 8 11.44 -4.68 -3.33
C SER A 8 12.73 -4.73 -4.17
N LYS A 9 12.81 -5.67 -5.10
CA LYS A 9 13.94 -5.79 -6.02
C LYS A 9 14.09 -4.55 -6.93
N LEU A 10 13.00 -4.03 -7.48
CA LEU A 10 13.04 -2.80 -8.29
C LEU A 10 13.55 -1.60 -7.50
N LEU A 11 13.06 -1.41 -6.27
CA LEU A 11 13.48 -0.32 -5.40
C LEU A 11 14.97 -0.41 -5.05
N SER A 12 15.46 -1.60 -4.71
CA SER A 12 16.86 -1.81 -4.36
C SER A 12 17.78 -1.74 -5.58
N ASP A 13 17.51 -2.49 -6.64
CA ASP A 13 18.43 -2.64 -7.77
C ASP A 13 18.47 -1.42 -8.69
N LYS A 14 17.30 -0.78 -8.89
CA LYS A 14 17.19 0.32 -9.86
C LYS A 14 17.30 1.69 -9.22
N TYR A 15 16.80 1.85 -8.00
CA TYR A 15 16.69 3.15 -7.34
C TYR A 15 17.58 3.28 -6.11
N GLY A 16 18.26 2.20 -5.68
CA GLY A 16 19.14 2.22 -4.51
C GLY A 16 18.41 2.43 -3.18
N ILE A 17 17.09 2.25 -3.16
CA ILE A 17 16.26 2.36 -1.96
C ILE A 17 16.31 1.02 -1.22
N GLN A 18 16.93 0.98 -0.04
CA GLN A 18 16.96 -0.22 0.78
C GLN A 18 15.54 -0.63 1.17
N THR A 19 15.22 -1.90 0.95
CA THR A 19 13.88 -2.42 1.18
C THR A 19 13.94 -3.74 1.94
N MET A 20 13.09 -3.86 2.96
CA MET A 20 12.80 -5.11 3.65
C MET A 20 11.42 -5.60 3.20
N HIS A 21 11.32 -6.83 2.68
CA HIS A 21 10.05 -7.45 2.35
C HIS A 21 9.67 -8.45 3.44
N HIS A 22 8.56 -8.20 4.12
CA HIS A 22 8.00 -9.07 5.14
C HIS A 22 6.90 -9.94 4.54
N GLU A 23 6.96 -11.26 4.75
CA GLU A 23 6.05 -12.26 4.18
C GLU A 23 5.20 -12.97 5.24
N GLY A 24 4.85 -12.28 6.33
CA GLY A 24 3.99 -12.83 7.37
C GLY A 24 2.58 -13.18 6.85
N VAL A 25 2.02 -14.28 7.34
CA VAL A 25 0.65 -14.72 7.00
C VAL A 25 -0.23 -14.55 8.23
N TYR A 26 -1.20 -13.65 8.17
CA TYR A 26 -2.03 -13.24 9.32
C TYR A 26 -3.53 -13.48 9.11
N ASP A 27 -3.92 -13.98 7.98
CA ASP A 27 -5.32 -14.23 7.61
C ASP A 27 -5.71 -15.72 7.60
N LEU A 28 -4.83 -16.58 8.12
CA LEU A 28 -5.12 -18.00 8.33
C LEU A 28 -5.22 -18.31 9.84
N VAL A 29 -6.42 -18.61 10.30
CA VAL A 29 -6.69 -19.06 11.69
C VAL A 29 -7.12 -20.52 11.63
N ASP A 30 -6.38 -21.42 12.29
CA ASP A 30 -6.61 -22.87 12.26
C ASP A 30 -6.73 -23.46 10.86
N GLY A 31 -5.94 -22.94 9.90
CA GLY A 31 -5.93 -23.36 8.51
C GLY A 31 -7.12 -22.86 7.67
N LYS A 32 -7.96 -21.99 8.23
CA LYS A 32 -9.08 -21.36 7.54
C LYS A 32 -8.83 -19.87 7.32
N LEU A 33 -9.24 -19.37 6.15
CA LEU A 33 -9.15 -17.96 5.84
C LEU A 33 -10.09 -17.15 6.75
N ASP A 34 -9.49 -16.30 7.61
CA ASP A 34 -10.20 -15.34 8.47
C ASP A 34 -9.45 -14.01 8.47
N ARG A 35 -9.93 -13.05 7.72
CA ARG A 35 -9.35 -11.72 7.62
C ARG A 35 -9.80 -10.76 8.71
N SER A 36 -10.76 -11.15 9.56
CA SER A 36 -11.36 -10.25 10.55
C SER A 36 -10.36 -9.74 11.60
N LYS A 37 -9.30 -10.51 11.86
CA LYS A 37 -8.26 -10.21 12.85
C LYS A 37 -6.88 -10.01 12.27
N ALA A 38 -6.72 -10.04 10.94
CA ALA A 38 -5.42 -10.03 10.26
C ALA A 38 -4.53 -8.86 10.73
N TYR A 39 -5.06 -7.65 10.82
CA TYR A 39 -4.31 -6.48 11.30
C TYR A 39 -3.92 -6.57 12.78
N GLN A 40 -4.78 -7.14 13.62
CA GLN A 40 -4.47 -7.35 15.05
C GLN A 40 -3.37 -8.40 15.25
N LEU A 41 -3.36 -9.44 14.41
CA LEU A 41 -2.34 -10.49 14.45
C LEU A 41 -1.01 -10.02 13.89
N ALA A 42 -1.03 -9.17 12.87
CA ALA A 42 0.18 -8.59 12.27
C ALA A 42 0.83 -7.51 13.14
N GLU A 43 0.04 -6.75 13.91
CA GLU A 43 0.49 -5.57 14.66
C GLU A 43 1.74 -5.81 15.52
N PRO A 44 1.80 -6.86 16.40
CA PRO A 44 2.95 -7.08 17.26
C PRO A 44 4.26 -7.37 16.49
N GLU A 45 4.16 -8.12 15.40
CA GLU A 45 5.34 -8.46 14.60
C GLU A 45 5.85 -7.26 13.79
N ILE A 46 4.94 -6.51 13.17
CA ILE A 46 5.30 -5.27 12.46
C ILE A 46 5.91 -4.26 13.43
N GLN A 47 5.32 -4.09 14.62
CA GLN A 47 5.88 -3.21 15.64
C GLN A 47 7.29 -3.62 16.02
N LYS A 48 7.54 -4.93 16.26
CA LYS A 48 8.87 -5.43 16.57
C LYS A 48 9.88 -5.18 15.43
N ILE A 49 9.47 -5.39 14.17
CA ILE A 49 10.33 -5.09 13.01
C ILE A 49 10.73 -3.62 13.00
N LEU A 50 9.80 -2.71 13.27
CA LEU A 50 10.06 -1.26 13.29
C LEU A 50 10.94 -0.84 14.47
N GLU A 51 10.81 -1.49 15.63
CA GLU A 51 11.67 -1.27 16.80
C GLU A 51 13.10 -1.77 16.53
N ASP A 52 13.25 -2.95 15.94
CA ASP A 52 14.56 -3.54 15.60
C ASP A 52 15.25 -2.81 14.45
N ASN A 53 14.52 -2.07 13.62
CA ASN A 53 15.01 -1.37 12.43
C ASN A 53 14.58 0.11 12.42
N PRO A 54 15.11 0.96 13.29
CA PRO A 54 14.67 2.36 13.44
C PRO A 54 14.95 3.23 12.19
N SER A 55 15.79 2.77 11.28
CA SER A 55 16.07 3.44 10.00
C SER A 55 14.97 3.28 8.95
N ILE A 56 13.97 2.43 9.18
CA ILE A 56 12.81 2.34 8.29
C ILE A 56 12.05 3.66 8.34
N GLU A 57 11.87 4.33 7.22
CA GLU A 57 11.14 5.60 7.11
C GLU A 57 9.74 5.45 6.54
N VAL A 58 9.50 4.42 5.74
CA VAL A 58 8.26 4.19 5.00
C VAL A 58 7.79 2.76 5.21
N VAL A 59 6.49 2.59 5.41
CA VAL A 59 5.84 1.27 5.46
C VAL A 59 4.81 1.17 4.36
N ILE A 60 4.94 0.16 3.51
CA ILE A 60 3.98 -0.13 2.44
C ILE A 60 3.27 -1.44 2.74
N ASP A 61 1.96 -1.39 2.86
CA ASP A 61 1.08 -2.55 2.94
C ASP A 61 0.50 -2.82 1.55
N LEU A 62 1.09 -3.76 0.81
CA LEU A 62 0.78 -4.01 -0.60
C LEU A 62 -0.29 -5.10 -0.73
N HIS A 63 -1.46 -4.71 -1.17
CA HIS A 63 -2.63 -5.54 -1.39
C HIS A 63 -3.02 -5.64 -2.87
N ARG A 64 -3.92 -6.57 -3.15
CA ARG A 64 -4.67 -6.67 -4.39
C ARG A 64 -6.15 -6.51 -4.08
N ASP A 65 -6.80 -5.55 -4.76
CA ASP A 65 -8.21 -5.21 -4.54
C ASP A 65 -9.16 -6.37 -4.90
N GLY A 66 -10.28 -6.41 -4.24
CA GLY A 66 -11.41 -7.29 -4.57
C GLY A 66 -12.51 -6.51 -5.27
N VAL A 67 -12.72 -6.76 -6.55
CA VAL A 67 -13.72 -6.06 -7.36
C VAL A 67 -14.82 -7.00 -7.86
N ALA A 68 -15.95 -6.42 -8.29
CA ALA A 68 -17.03 -7.18 -8.89
C ALA A 68 -16.55 -7.95 -10.15
N GLU A 69 -17.17 -9.09 -10.41
CA GLU A 69 -16.89 -9.88 -11.60
C GLU A 69 -17.06 -9.03 -12.87
N GLY A 70 -16.14 -9.18 -13.82
CA GLY A 70 -16.13 -8.38 -15.06
C GLY A 70 -15.47 -7.00 -14.93
N THR A 71 -15.10 -6.55 -13.72
CA THR A 71 -14.32 -5.32 -13.56
C THR A 71 -12.85 -5.60 -13.82
N HIS A 72 -12.23 -4.86 -14.73
CA HIS A 72 -10.80 -4.95 -15.05
C HIS A 72 -10.14 -3.58 -14.83
N LEU A 73 -9.26 -3.50 -13.83
CA LEU A 73 -8.59 -2.26 -13.41
C LEU A 73 -7.29 -2.08 -14.21
N VAL A 74 -7.38 -1.62 -15.44
CA VAL A 74 -6.25 -1.49 -16.36
C VAL A 74 -6.23 -0.10 -17.00
N THR A 75 -5.03 0.39 -17.25
CA THR A 75 -4.72 1.56 -18.06
C THR A 75 -3.50 1.27 -18.94
N GLU A 76 -3.16 2.18 -19.82
CA GLU A 76 -1.92 2.10 -20.58
C GLU A 76 -0.89 3.09 -20.03
N VAL A 77 0.32 2.61 -19.74
CA VAL A 77 1.46 3.44 -19.35
C VAL A 77 2.64 3.10 -20.24
N ASN A 78 3.15 4.08 -20.95
CA ASN A 78 4.29 3.92 -21.88
C ASN A 78 4.08 2.80 -22.92
N GLY A 79 2.84 2.65 -23.42
CA GLY A 79 2.49 1.62 -24.40
C GLY A 79 2.31 0.21 -23.81
N LYS A 80 2.30 0.07 -22.48
CA LYS A 80 2.13 -1.22 -21.79
C LYS A 80 0.82 -1.27 -21.02
N PRO A 81 0.05 -2.39 -21.08
CA PRO A 81 -1.10 -2.59 -20.24
C PRO A 81 -0.64 -2.65 -18.77
N THR A 82 -1.20 -1.81 -17.94
CA THR A 82 -0.73 -1.58 -16.55
C THR A 82 -1.92 -1.60 -15.61
N ALA A 83 -1.85 -2.42 -14.56
CA ALA A 83 -2.89 -2.44 -13.55
C ALA A 83 -2.97 -1.07 -12.84
N GLN A 84 -4.20 -0.56 -12.66
CA GLN A 84 -4.40 0.66 -11.89
C GLN A 84 -4.20 0.38 -10.40
N ILE A 85 -3.65 1.36 -9.69
CA ILE A 85 -3.50 1.27 -8.23
C ILE A 85 -4.39 2.28 -7.50
N MET A 86 -4.56 2.06 -6.21
CA MET A 86 -5.28 2.96 -5.32
C MET A 86 -4.51 3.12 -4.01
N PHE A 87 -4.29 4.35 -3.61
CA PHE A 87 -3.77 4.67 -2.28
C PHE A 87 -4.92 4.68 -1.28
N PHE A 88 -4.70 4.05 -0.14
CA PHE A 88 -5.73 3.81 0.86
C PHE A 88 -5.27 4.31 2.22
N ASN A 89 -6.14 5.01 2.96
CA ASN A 89 -5.83 5.53 4.28
C ASN A 89 -6.90 5.16 5.31
N GLY A 90 -6.43 4.66 6.43
CA GLY A 90 -7.23 4.45 7.63
C GLY A 90 -7.21 5.70 8.51
N LEU A 91 -8.40 6.23 8.83
CA LEU A 91 -8.55 7.52 9.50
C LEU A 91 -8.79 7.43 11.01
N SER A 92 -9.03 6.22 11.56
CA SER A 92 -9.53 6.06 12.93
C SER A 92 -10.73 6.97 13.24
N ARG A 93 -11.59 7.16 12.23
CA ARG A 93 -12.71 8.10 12.29
C ARG A 93 -13.86 7.63 11.42
N THR A 94 -15.08 7.80 11.91
CA THR A 94 -16.30 7.57 11.13
C THR A 94 -17.07 8.87 10.91
N LYS A 95 -17.88 8.89 9.85
CA LYS A 95 -18.74 10.03 9.57
C LYS A 95 -19.80 10.22 10.67
N ALA A 96 -20.30 9.13 11.24
CA ALA A 96 -21.37 9.15 12.24
C ALA A 96 -20.90 9.59 13.63
N ASN A 97 -19.72 9.10 14.06
CA ASN A 97 -19.28 9.19 15.46
C ASN A 97 -18.01 10.06 15.64
N GLY A 98 -17.46 10.64 14.57
CA GLY A 98 -16.19 11.34 14.68
C GLY A 98 -15.01 10.38 14.93
N ASN A 99 -14.06 10.78 15.76
CA ASN A 99 -12.87 9.99 16.08
C ASN A 99 -13.23 8.70 16.84
N ILE A 100 -12.49 7.63 16.56
CA ILE A 100 -12.63 6.35 17.28
C ILE A 100 -11.59 6.35 18.39
N ASP A 101 -11.98 6.69 19.61
CA ASP A 101 -11.08 6.97 20.74
C ASP A 101 -10.17 5.78 21.12
N TYR A 102 -10.67 4.55 20.96
CA TYR A 102 -9.89 3.34 21.25
C TYR A 102 -8.94 2.92 20.11
N LEU A 103 -9.01 3.58 18.93
CA LEU A 103 -8.12 3.36 17.79
C LEU A 103 -7.26 4.60 17.54
N LYS A 104 -6.43 4.97 18.51
CA LYS A 104 -5.52 6.12 18.33
C LYS A 104 -4.65 5.96 17.10
N ASN A 105 -4.55 7.01 16.31
CA ASN A 105 -3.73 7.05 15.09
C ASN A 105 -3.02 8.42 15.02
N PRO A 106 -1.83 8.54 15.64
CA PRO A 106 -1.13 9.82 15.76
C PRO A 106 -0.59 10.32 14.41
N TYR A 107 -0.46 9.45 13.41
CA TYR A 107 0.18 9.75 12.13
C TYR A 107 -0.81 9.95 10.97
N ILE A 108 -2.07 10.26 11.25
CA ILE A 108 -3.11 10.46 10.20
C ILE A 108 -2.66 11.53 9.19
N GLU A 109 -2.18 12.68 9.67
CA GLU A 109 -1.79 13.80 8.81
C GLU A 109 -0.56 13.44 7.96
N ASP A 110 0.45 12.81 8.55
CA ASP A 110 1.66 12.37 7.84
C ASP A 110 1.34 11.33 6.75
N ASN A 111 0.48 10.37 7.07
CA ASN A 111 0.08 9.32 6.14
C ASN A 111 -0.78 9.86 4.99
N LEU A 112 -1.69 10.80 5.29
CA LEU A 112 -2.48 11.48 4.25
C LEU A 112 -1.60 12.37 3.38
N ALA A 113 -0.65 13.11 3.96
CA ALA A 113 0.30 13.92 3.22
C ALA A 113 1.15 13.06 2.27
N PHE A 114 1.66 11.92 2.76
CA PHE A 114 2.41 10.97 1.93
C PHE A 114 1.56 10.40 0.79
N SER A 115 0.32 9.96 1.08
CA SER A 115 -0.62 9.51 0.04
C SER A 115 -0.88 10.57 -1.01
N LEU A 116 -1.05 11.83 -0.60
CA LEU A 116 -1.30 12.95 -1.53
C LEU A 116 -0.07 13.23 -2.40
N GLN A 117 1.14 13.20 -1.83
CA GLN A 117 2.38 13.37 -2.59
C GLN A 117 2.53 12.25 -3.64
N MET A 118 2.28 10.99 -3.26
CA MET A 118 2.27 9.85 -4.16
C MET A 118 1.23 10.02 -5.28
N GLN A 119 0.01 10.43 -4.92
CA GLN A 119 -1.08 10.67 -5.88
C GLN A 119 -0.74 11.77 -6.89
N ILE A 120 -0.19 12.89 -6.44
CA ILE A 120 0.19 14.02 -7.30
C ILE A 120 1.35 13.61 -8.21
N SER A 121 2.39 12.96 -7.67
CA SER A 121 3.54 12.49 -8.44
C SER A 121 3.10 11.52 -9.55
N ALA A 122 2.28 10.52 -9.19
CA ALA A 122 1.77 9.55 -10.16
C ALA A 122 0.85 10.18 -11.20
N ALA A 123 -0.06 11.07 -10.80
CA ALA A 123 -1.00 11.72 -11.72
C ALA A 123 -0.30 12.62 -12.74
N ASN A 124 0.75 13.32 -12.33
CA ASN A 124 1.52 14.20 -13.20
C ASN A 124 2.37 13.42 -14.22
N LYS A 125 2.97 12.31 -13.82
CA LYS A 125 3.89 11.54 -14.66
C LYS A 125 3.19 10.42 -15.45
N TYR A 126 2.17 9.82 -14.87
CA TYR A 126 1.46 8.64 -15.37
C TYR A 126 -0.07 8.84 -15.30
N PRO A 127 -0.65 9.72 -16.12
CA PRO A 127 -2.09 9.98 -16.10
C PRO A 127 -2.90 8.68 -16.25
N GLY A 128 -3.91 8.51 -15.39
CA GLY A 128 -4.77 7.32 -15.39
C GLY A 128 -4.22 6.10 -14.63
N PHE A 129 -2.98 6.12 -14.14
CA PHE A 129 -2.40 5.02 -13.37
C PHE A 129 -3.05 4.85 -12.00
N THR A 130 -3.31 5.97 -11.30
CA THR A 130 -3.91 5.92 -9.97
C THR A 130 -5.41 6.17 -10.00
N ARG A 131 -6.15 5.39 -9.23
CA ARG A 131 -7.54 5.68 -8.84
C ARG A 131 -7.53 6.75 -7.73
N ARG A 132 -8.71 7.25 -7.36
CA ARG A 132 -8.83 8.23 -6.26
C ARG A 132 -8.37 7.61 -4.94
N ILE A 133 -7.74 8.41 -4.08
CA ILE A 133 -7.40 8.01 -2.70
C ILE A 133 -8.68 7.53 -1.99
N TYR A 134 -8.58 6.38 -1.33
CA TYR A 134 -9.69 5.77 -0.61
C TYR A 134 -9.51 5.91 0.89
N LEU A 135 -10.56 6.36 1.56
CA LEU A 135 -10.54 6.67 2.99
C LEU A 135 -11.47 5.73 3.75
N ARG A 136 -10.98 5.14 4.85
CA ARG A 136 -11.74 4.20 5.68
C ARG A 136 -11.67 4.55 7.17
N GLY A 137 -12.66 4.08 7.91
CA GLY A 137 -12.83 4.44 9.31
C GLY A 137 -11.86 3.76 10.27
N TYR A 138 -11.35 2.57 9.98
CA TYR A 138 -10.38 1.88 10.83
C TYR A 138 -8.94 2.33 10.53
N ARG A 139 -7.94 1.90 11.35
CA ARG A 139 -6.56 2.40 11.25
C ARG A 139 -5.60 1.56 10.41
N TYR A 140 -5.88 0.27 10.18
CA TYR A 140 -5.07 -0.62 9.31
C TYR A 140 -3.57 -0.57 9.61
N ASN A 141 -3.20 -0.63 10.89
CA ASN A 141 -1.82 -0.51 11.40
C ASN A 141 -1.05 0.77 10.99
N MET A 142 -1.72 1.74 10.38
CA MET A 142 -1.12 3.02 9.98
C MET A 142 -0.73 3.93 11.15
N HIS A 143 -1.04 3.53 12.38
CA HIS A 143 -0.64 4.21 13.60
C HIS A 143 0.76 3.83 14.08
N LEU A 144 1.39 2.83 13.46
CA LEU A 144 2.70 2.33 13.89
C LEU A 144 3.85 3.22 13.44
N LYS A 145 3.71 3.91 12.32
CA LYS A 145 4.75 4.81 11.79
C LYS A 145 4.18 5.88 10.86
N PRO A 146 4.76 7.11 10.82
CA PRO A 146 4.48 8.08 9.77
C PRO A 146 4.91 7.54 8.40
N LYS A 147 4.32 8.04 7.33
CA LYS A 147 4.51 7.57 5.95
C LYS A 147 4.16 6.07 5.77
N THR A 148 3.14 5.60 6.51
CA THR A 148 2.53 4.29 6.26
C THR A 148 1.45 4.42 5.21
N LEU A 149 1.48 3.56 4.18
CA LEU A 149 0.57 3.60 3.05
C LEU A 149 0.10 2.20 2.67
N LEU A 150 -1.21 1.97 2.67
CA LEU A 150 -1.79 0.80 2.06
C LEU A 150 -2.02 1.08 0.57
N ILE A 151 -1.60 0.14 -0.27
CA ILE A 151 -1.74 0.23 -1.73
C ILE A 151 -2.53 -0.97 -2.22
N GLU A 152 -3.68 -0.71 -2.81
CA GLU A 152 -4.44 -1.70 -3.58
C GLU A 152 -3.93 -1.68 -5.03
N ALA A 153 -3.11 -2.66 -5.40
CA ALA A 153 -2.54 -2.76 -6.73
C ALA A 153 -3.35 -3.73 -7.58
N GLY A 154 -4.03 -3.20 -8.60
CA GLY A 154 -4.92 -3.97 -9.44
C GLY A 154 -6.01 -4.71 -8.67
N ALA A 155 -6.54 -5.77 -9.27
CA ALA A 155 -7.55 -6.63 -8.68
C ALA A 155 -7.33 -8.11 -9.08
N GLN A 156 -8.19 -9.01 -8.59
CA GLN A 156 -8.13 -10.44 -8.94
C GLN A 156 -8.27 -10.71 -10.45
N THR A 157 -8.75 -9.75 -11.21
CA THR A 157 -8.94 -9.82 -12.67
C THR A 157 -7.73 -9.41 -13.49
N ASN A 158 -6.72 -8.79 -12.86
CA ASN A 158 -5.51 -8.36 -13.55
C ASN A 158 -4.54 -9.51 -13.80
N THR A 159 -3.87 -9.45 -14.96
CA THR A 159 -2.81 -10.40 -15.32
C THR A 159 -1.52 -10.13 -14.53
N VAL A 160 -0.64 -11.13 -14.49
CA VAL A 160 0.69 -10.99 -13.86
C VAL A 160 1.52 -9.92 -14.58
N GLU A 161 1.38 -9.78 -15.89
CA GLU A 161 2.10 -8.77 -16.68
C GLU A 161 1.63 -7.35 -16.32
N GLU A 162 0.32 -7.09 -16.28
CA GLU A 162 -0.24 -5.82 -15.85
C GLU A 162 0.21 -5.42 -14.44
N MET A 163 0.26 -6.40 -13.54
CA MET A 163 0.72 -6.20 -12.18
C MET A 163 2.22 -5.87 -12.11
N ARG A 164 3.07 -6.54 -12.90
CA ARG A 164 4.50 -6.21 -12.99
C ARG A 164 4.71 -4.81 -13.54
N ASN A 165 4.00 -4.44 -14.60
CA ASN A 165 4.06 -3.09 -15.16
C ASN A 165 3.64 -2.05 -14.11
N ALA A 166 2.61 -2.34 -13.29
CA ALA A 166 2.21 -1.47 -12.19
C ALA A 166 3.31 -1.32 -11.12
N MET A 167 4.04 -2.38 -10.78
CA MET A 167 5.16 -2.30 -9.82
C MET A 167 6.32 -1.45 -10.37
N GLU A 168 6.61 -1.50 -11.68
CA GLU A 168 7.62 -0.62 -12.30
C GLU A 168 7.25 0.86 -12.15
N VAL A 169 5.98 1.20 -12.40
CA VAL A 169 5.45 2.57 -12.27
C VAL A 169 5.40 3.01 -10.81
N LEU A 170 4.99 2.11 -9.90
CA LEU A 170 4.95 2.38 -8.46
C LEU A 170 6.35 2.63 -7.90
N ALA A 171 7.35 1.81 -8.28
CA ALA A 171 8.73 1.99 -7.84
C ALA A 171 9.30 3.35 -8.29
N ASP A 172 9.05 3.75 -9.53
CA ASP A 172 9.45 5.06 -10.04
C ASP A 172 8.72 6.22 -9.33
N THR A 173 7.45 6.04 -8.98
CA THR A 173 6.68 7.03 -8.23
C THR A 173 7.23 7.18 -6.80
N LEU A 174 7.56 6.07 -6.13
CA LEU A 174 8.20 6.06 -4.81
C LEU A 174 9.55 6.78 -4.84
N ASP A 175 10.41 6.46 -5.82
CA ASP A 175 11.68 7.14 -5.99
C ASP A 175 11.50 8.66 -6.14
N ASN A 176 10.57 9.09 -7.01
CA ASN A 176 10.31 10.52 -7.21
C ASN A 176 9.84 11.26 -5.94
N VAL A 177 9.13 10.59 -5.03
CA VAL A 177 8.60 11.20 -3.79
C VAL A 177 9.61 11.13 -2.65
N LEU A 178 10.42 10.07 -2.59
CA LEU A 178 11.33 9.84 -1.46
C LEU A 178 12.72 10.45 -1.65
N THR A 179 13.16 10.67 -2.89
CA THR A 179 14.53 11.12 -3.19
C THR A 179 14.63 12.53 -3.76
N LYS A 180 13.51 13.18 -4.03
CA LYS A 180 13.43 14.56 -4.56
C LYS A 180 12.70 15.48 -3.62
#